data_e6bedf79d5fbae9a9a7193255eb31cda
#
_entry.id   e6bedf79d5fbae9a9a7193255eb31cda
#
_cell.length_a   1.000
_cell.length_b   1.000
_cell.length_c   1.000
_cell.angle_alpha   90.00
_cell.angle_beta   90.00
_cell.angle_gamma   90.00
#
_symmetry.space_group_name_H-M   'P 1'
#
loop_
_entity.id
_entity.type
_entity.pdbx_description
1 polymer ?
#
loop_
_entity_poly.entity_id
_entity_poly.type
_entity_poly.pdbx_seq_one_letter_code
_entity_poly.pdbx_strand_id
1 'polypeptide(L)'
;MQDFQISIEKNAKKSYALSMDINLEYYKIFYYVGKQKSITLAAEELAISQPAVSQAVRHLEEALGSPLFVRTSKGVRLTTEGEVLYSYIKRGYETIRLGEKKFLEMLDLEEGELCIGASDMTLQFYLLEYLERFHEKYPKIRVTVKNAPTPETLKMLQEGMIDFGVISTPIQRRMDFKFRKVRDIQDVFVAGKKFEYLTERQLSYKDLETLPVMCLEGNTSTRAYVEGFLRENGVHLQPEFELATSDMLIRFAMRGFGIAGVAEDFALEAMEKGEIFRLHFDREIPKRHFCIVTDEKVPMTAAARRFLDLLEDKCTLDKHKP
;
A
#
# COMPACT_ATOMS: atom_id res chain seq x y z
N MET A 1 -41.15 35.60 0.70
CA MET A 1 -39.80 34.98 0.52
C MET A 1 -39.16 34.55 1.83
N GLN A 2 -39.24 35.28 2.91
CA GLN A 2 -38.71 34.90 4.22
C GLN A 2 -39.35 33.63 4.83
N ASP A 3 -40.67 33.47 4.70
CA ASP A 3 -41.38 32.29 5.24
C ASP A 3 -41.03 30.97 4.50
N PHE A 4 -40.66 31.06 3.21
CA PHE A 4 -40.25 29.90 2.42
C PHE A 4 -38.84 29.42 2.81
N GLN A 5 -37.94 30.34 3.11
CA GLN A 5 -36.58 30.05 3.55
C GLN A 5 -36.54 29.42 4.97
N ILE A 6 -37.41 29.94 5.88
CA ILE A 6 -37.57 29.41 7.23
C ILE A 6 -38.17 27.98 7.22
N SER A 7 -39.08 27.70 6.26
CA SER A 7 -39.64 26.35 6.09
C SER A 7 -38.62 25.35 5.56
N ILE A 8 -37.70 25.75 4.66
CA ILE A 8 -36.63 24.90 4.13
C ILE A 8 -35.58 24.60 5.23
N GLU A 9 -35.19 25.60 6.04
CA GLU A 9 -34.25 25.40 7.15
C GLU A 9 -34.84 24.55 8.27
N LYS A 10 -36.13 24.68 8.59
CA LYS A 10 -36.83 23.83 9.57
C LYS A 10 -36.93 22.37 9.11
N ASN A 11 -37.22 22.15 7.81
CA ASN A 11 -37.25 20.81 7.24
C ASN A 11 -35.87 20.19 7.13
N ALA A 12 -34.83 20.96 6.78
CA ALA A 12 -33.45 20.49 6.78
C ALA A 12 -32.96 20.12 8.21
N LYS A 13 -33.22 20.96 9.23
CA LYS A 13 -32.89 20.65 10.62
C LYS A 13 -33.68 19.45 11.18
N LYS A 14 -34.94 19.27 10.78
CA LYS A 14 -35.76 18.12 11.17
C LYS A 14 -35.27 16.83 10.49
N SER A 15 -34.78 16.90 9.24
CA SER A 15 -34.16 15.80 8.53
C SER A 15 -32.82 15.39 9.19
N TYR A 16 -31.99 16.34 9.63
CA TYR A 16 -30.71 16.06 10.32
C TYR A 16 -30.95 15.43 11.70
N ALA A 17 -31.97 15.87 12.45
CA ALA A 17 -32.29 15.30 13.76
C ALA A 17 -32.88 13.87 13.68
N LEU A 18 -33.56 13.54 12.58
CA LEU A 18 -34.13 12.20 12.34
C LEU A 18 -33.06 11.17 11.90
N SER A 19 -31.90 11.60 11.41
CA SER A 19 -30.83 10.69 10.96
C SER A 19 -29.99 10.13 12.11
N MET A 20 -30.10 10.62 13.33
CA MET A 20 -29.31 10.16 14.48
C MET A 20 -29.81 8.84 15.12
N ASP A 21 -30.98 8.33 14.70
CA ASP A 21 -31.61 7.15 15.29
C ASP A 21 -31.83 6.00 14.30
N ILE A 22 -31.09 6.00 13.19
CA ILE A 22 -31.18 4.93 12.18
C ILE A 22 -30.44 3.69 12.71
N ASN A 23 -31.16 2.55 12.73
CA ASN A 23 -30.57 1.27 13.14
C ASN A 23 -29.37 0.89 12.28
N LEU A 24 -28.23 0.63 12.91
CA LEU A 24 -26.97 0.24 12.26
C LEU A 24 -27.12 -1.04 11.41
N GLU A 25 -28.08 -1.92 11.74
CA GLU A 25 -28.36 -3.11 10.95
C GLU A 25 -28.83 -2.77 9.51
N TYR A 26 -29.53 -1.64 9.32
CA TYR A 26 -29.92 -1.20 7.98
C TYR A 26 -28.71 -0.80 7.13
N TYR A 27 -27.71 -0.16 7.71
CA TYR A 27 -26.45 0.15 7.04
C TYR A 27 -25.65 -1.11 6.69
N LYS A 28 -25.65 -2.10 7.58
CA LYS A 28 -25.03 -3.42 7.29
C LYS A 28 -25.71 -4.08 6.10
N ILE A 29 -27.04 -4.15 6.09
CA ILE A 29 -27.81 -4.73 4.99
C ILE A 29 -27.57 -3.96 3.69
N PHE A 30 -27.56 -2.61 3.73
CA PHE A 30 -27.23 -1.76 2.60
C PHE A 30 -25.85 -2.06 2.03
N TYR A 31 -24.84 -2.24 2.89
CA TYR A 31 -23.48 -2.62 2.48
C TYR A 31 -23.48 -3.94 1.69
N TYR A 32 -24.15 -4.97 2.20
CA TYR A 32 -24.20 -6.28 1.52
C TYR A 32 -24.95 -6.21 0.19
N VAL A 33 -26.05 -5.49 0.11
CA VAL A 33 -26.78 -5.30 -1.15
C VAL A 33 -25.92 -4.55 -2.18
N GLY A 34 -25.21 -3.51 -1.78
CA GLY A 34 -24.28 -2.77 -2.62
C GLY A 34 -23.09 -3.62 -3.10
N LYS A 35 -22.54 -4.46 -2.23
CA LYS A 35 -21.44 -5.38 -2.51
C LYS A 35 -21.85 -6.46 -3.52
N GLN A 36 -23.02 -7.10 -3.32
CA GLN A 36 -23.51 -8.21 -4.14
C GLN A 36 -24.26 -7.74 -5.40
N LYS A 37 -24.65 -6.46 -5.45
CA LYS A 37 -25.51 -5.89 -6.52
C LYS A 37 -26.81 -6.71 -6.72
N SER A 38 -27.23 -7.44 -5.69
CA SER A 38 -28.36 -8.36 -5.68
C SER A 38 -28.94 -8.47 -4.27
N ILE A 39 -30.27 -8.27 -4.18
CA ILE A 39 -31.00 -8.43 -2.91
C ILE A 39 -31.02 -9.91 -2.49
N THR A 40 -31.17 -10.81 -3.43
CA THR A 40 -31.20 -12.26 -3.16
C THR A 40 -29.87 -12.77 -2.63
N LEU A 41 -28.75 -12.45 -3.29
CA LEU A 41 -27.42 -12.84 -2.84
C LEU A 41 -27.04 -12.21 -1.49
N ALA A 42 -27.46 -10.97 -1.26
CA ALA A 42 -27.26 -10.34 0.04
C ALA A 42 -28.05 -11.02 1.15
N ALA A 43 -29.28 -11.45 0.87
CA ALA A 43 -30.11 -12.22 1.80
C ALA A 43 -29.48 -13.57 2.16
N GLU A 44 -28.94 -14.27 1.17
CA GLU A 44 -28.20 -15.53 1.35
C GLU A 44 -26.94 -15.33 2.21
N GLU A 45 -26.10 -14.32 1.89
CA GLU A 45 -24.88 -14.02 2.64
C GLU A 45 -25.16 -13.61 4.10
N LEU A 46 -26.29 -12.92 4.34
CA LEU A 46 -26.72 -12.50 5.67
C LEU A 46 -27.54 -13.59 6.42
N ALA A 47 -27.89 -14.68 5.77
CA ALA A 47 -28.77 -15.74 6.31
C ALA A 47 -30.13 -15.19 6.80
N ILE A 48 -30.73 -14.23 6.07
CA ILE A 48 -32.04 -13.64 6.34
C ILE A 48 -32.93 -13.72 5.07
N SER A 49 -34.25 -13.46 5.24
CA SER A 49 -35.16 -13.52 4.11
C SER A 49 -35.01 -12.33 3.17
N GLN A 50 -35.21 -12.54 1.86
CA GLN A 50 -35.20 -11.46 0.87
C GLN A 50 -36.21 -10.33 1.17
N PRO A 51 -37.45 -10.58 1.65
CA PRO A 51 -38.36 -9.52 2.11
C PRO A 51 -37.75 -8.66 3.22
N ALA A 52 -37.05 -9.28 4.20
CA ALA A 52 -36.41 -8.53 5.29
C ALA A 52 -35.30 -7.60 4.75
N VAL A 53 -34.48 -8.05 3.80
CA VAL A 53 -33.47 -7.21 3.14
C VAL A 53 -34.15 -6.05 2.43
N SER A 54 -35.21 -6.33 1.64
CA SER A 54 -35.93 -5.28 0.90
C SER A 54 -36.58 -4.24 1.81
N GLN A 55 -37.13 -4.68 2.94
CA GLN A 55 -37.74 -3.81 3.95
C GLN A 55 -36.68 -2.92 4.66
N ALA A 56 -35.55 -3.50 5.04
CA ALA A 56 -34.45 -2.75 5.68
C ALA A 56 -33.89 -1.67 4.76
N VAL A 57 -33.68 -1.98 3.47
CA VAL A 57 -33.27 -0.99 2.46
C VAL A 57 -34.30 0.12 2.34
N ARG A 58 -35.59 -0.21 2.26
CA ARG A 58 -36.66 0.79 2.18
C ARG A 58 -36.68 1.70 3.40
N HIS A 59 -36.58 1.14 4.62
CA HIS A 59 -36.53 1.93 5.85
C HIS A 59 -35.33 2.89 5.87
N LEU A 60 -34.17 2.46 5.34
CA LEU A 60 -32.99 3.30 5.24
C LEU A 60 -33.23 4.45 4.25
N GLU A 61 -33.83 4.15 3.08
CA GLU A 61 -34.18 5.14 2.04
C GLU A 61 -35.22 6.15 2.55
N GLU A 62 -36.24 5.68 3.25
CA GLU A 62 -37.24 6.52 3.89
C GLU A 62 -36.64 7.45 4.96
N ALA A 63 -35.77 6.90 5.82
CA ALA A 63 -35.10 7.66 6.88
C ALA A 63 -34.15 8.74 6.31
N LEU A 64 -33.48 8.45 5.21
CA LEU A 64 -32.56 9.38 4.55
C LEU A 64 -33.25 10.30 3.51
N GLY A 65 -34.51 10.01 3.18
CA GLY A 65 -35.31 10.79 2.25
C GLY A 65 -34.86 10.70 0.77
N SER A 66 -34.08 9.68 0.42
CA SER A 66 -33.56 9.49 -0.93
C SER A 66 -33.43 8.02 -1.30
N PRO A 67 -33.76 7.61 -2.54
CA PRO A 67 -33.52 6.26 -3.02
C PRO A 67 -32.00 6.02 -3.13
N LEU A 68 -31.53 4.87 -2.62
CA LEU A 68 -30.13 4.48 -2.64
C LEU A 68 -29.84 3.45 -3.74
N PHE A 69 -30.89 2.74 -4.21
CA PHE A 69 -30.77 1.75 -5.28
C PHE A 69 -31.77 2.00 -6.39
N VAL A 70 -31.39 1.67 -7.61
CA VAL A 70 -32.27 1.49 -8.76
C VAL A 70 -32.32 0.02 -9.16
N ARG A 71 -33.53 -0.50 -9.45
CA ARG A 71 -33.72 -1.86 -9.97
C ARG A 71 -33.33 -1.92 -11.43
N THR A 72 -32.66 -3.00 -11.80
CA THR A 72 -32.27 -3.30 -13.17
C THR A 72 -32.71 -4.72 -13.54
N SER A 73 -32.67 -5.07 -14.81
CA SER A 73 -32.97 -6.44 -15.27
C SER A 73 -31.97 -7.50 -14.71
N LYS A 74 -30.81 -7.08 -14.20
CA LYS A 74 -29.74 -7.97 -13.67
C LYS A 74 -29.54 -7.84 -12.16
N GLY A 75 -30.44 -7.19 -11.43
CA GLY A 75 -30.35 -6.97 -10.00
C GLY A 75 -30.57 -5.51 -9.59
N VAL A 76 -29.70 -4.97 -8.73
CA VAL A 76 -29.76 -3.57 -8.27
C VAL A 76 -28.45 -2.83 -8.52
N ARG A 77 -28.55 -1.52 -8.73
CA ARG A 77 -27.41 -0.62 -8.85
C ARG A 77 -27.58 0.56 -7.89
N LEU A 78 -26.50 1.06 -7.34
CA LEU A 78 -26.51 2.26 -6.51
C LEU A 78 -26.93 3.49 -7.33
N THR A 79 -27.67 4.42 -6.69
CA THR A 79 -27.86 5.79 -7.18
C THR A 79 -26.60 6.61 -6.90
N THR A 80 -26.52 7.84 -7.35
CA THR A 80 -25.42 8.76 -7.03
C THR A 80 -25.30 8.96 -5.51
N GLU A 81 -26.43 9.18 -4.84
CA GLU A 81 -26.53 9.31 -3.38
C GLU A 81 -26.13 8.00 -2.69
N GLY A 82 -26.56 6.86 -3.25
CA GLY A 82 -26.18 5.53 -2.79
C GLY A 82 -24.68 5.28 -2.91
N GLU A 83 -24.03 5.71 -3.99
CA GLU A 83 -22.56 5.56 -4.16
C GLU A 83 -21.80 6.35 -3.10
N VAL A 84 -22.20 7.60 -2.84
CA VAL A 84 -21.60 8.42 -1.78
C VAL A 84 -21.74 7.73 -0.43
N LEU A 85 -22.95 7.36 -0.03
CA LEU A 85 -23.20 6.68 1.25
C LEU A 85 -22.41 5.35 1.33
N TYR A 86 -22.42 4.57 0.24
CA TYR A 86 -21.73 3.27 0.20
C TYR A 86 -20.24 3.40 0.45
N SER A 87 -19.59 4.44 -0.05
CA SER A 87 -18.17 4.68 0.17
C SER A 87 -17.80 4.82 1.65
N TYR A 88 -18.65 5.52 2.43
CA TYR A 88 -18.46 5.69 3.87
C TYR A 88 -18.82 4.44 4.66
N ILE A 89 -19.98 3.84 4.34
CA ILE A 89 -20.45 2.64 5.04
C ILE A 89 -19.51 1.47 4.81
N LYS A 90 -19.05 1.25 3.58
CA LYS A 90 -18.06 0.23 3.25
C LYS A 90 -16.84 0.34 4.15
N ARG A 91 -16.21 1.53 4.20
CA ARG A 91 -15.01 1.76 5.01
C ARG A 91 -15.27 1.55 6.50
N GLY A 92 -16.39 2.08 7.03
CA GLY A 92 -16.76 1.93 8.43
C GLY A 92 -17.03 0.48 8.82
N TYR A 93 -17.81 -0.24 8.01
CA TYR A 93 -18.17 -1.64 8.27
C TYR A 93 -16.96 -2.57 8.15
N GLU A 94 -16.12 -2.39 7.13
CA GLU A 94 -14.88 -3.15 6.98
C GLU A 94 -13.90 -2.90 8.14
N THR A 95 -13.86 -1.67 8.67
CA THR A 95 -13.07 -1.34 9.87
C THR A 95 -13.58 -2.05 11.12
N ILE A 96 -14.92 -2.12 11.33
CA ILE A 96 -15.50 -2.88 12.44
C ILE A 96 -15.14 -4.36 12.35
N ARG A 97 -15.31 -4.97 11.17
CA ARG A 97 -14.97 -6.38 10.92
C ARG A 97 -13.49 -6.67 11.17
N LEU A 98 -12.63 -5.74 10.79
CA LEU A 98 -11.20 -5.85 11.08
C LEU A 98 -10.92 -5.81 12.58
N GLY A 99 -11.61 -4.92 13.31
CA GLY A 99 -11.50 -4.84 14.79
C GLY A 99 -11.92 -6.14 15.46
N GLU A 100 -13.05 -6.74 15.04
CA GLU A 100 -13.52 -8.05 15.54
C GLU A 100 -12.47 -9.14 15.28
N LYS A 101 -11.93 -9.19 14.03
CA LYS A 101 -10.89 -10.15 13.67
C LYS A 101 -9.64 -9.99 14.56
N LYS A 102 -9.12 -8.77 14.68
CA LYS A 102 -7.95 -8.49 15.54
C LYS A 102 -8.18 -8.82 17.01
N PHE A 103 -9.39 -8.59 17.50
CA PHE A 103 -9.76 -8.97 18.88
C PHE A 103 -9.69 -10.51 19.07
N LEU A 104 -10.22 -11.27 18.13
CA LEU A 104 -10.15 -12.74 18.19
C LEU A 104 -8.71 -13.24 18.08
N GLU A 105 -7.89 -12.66 17.20
CA GLU A 105 -6.46 -12.98 17.08
C GLU A 105 -5.64 -12.64 18.34
N MET A 106 -6.08 -11.66 19.13
CA MET A 106 -5.46 -11.37 20.45
C MET A 106 -5.77 -12.43 21.50
N LEU A 107 -6.89 -13.13 21.38
CA LEU A 107 -7.30 -14.20 22.29
C LEU A 107 -6.61 -15.54 21.97
N ASP A 108 -6.20 -15.73 20.72
CA ASP A 108 -5.53 -16.97 20.26
C ASP A 108 -4.02 -16.73 20.14
N LEU A 109 -3.28 -17.24 21.13
CA LEU A 109 -1.81 -17.08 21.22
C LEU A 109 -1.03 -18.07 20.33
N GLU A 110 -1.65 -19.11 19.84
CA GLU A 110 -0.99 -20.17 19.07
C GLU A 110 -1.27 -20.11 17.55
N GLU A 111 -2.41 -19.57 17.14
CA GLU A 111 -2.83 -19.44 15.74
C GLU A 111 -3.17 -17.97 15.48
N GLY A 112 -2.43 -17.29 14.64
CA GLY A 112 -2.65 -15.86 14.32
C GLY A 112 -2.35 -15.57 12.86
N GLU A 113 -2.69 -14.37 12.45
CA GLU A 113 -2.32 -13.84 11.15
C GLU A 113 -1.42 -12.62 11.33
N LEU A 114 -0.36 -12.57 10.53
CA LEU A 114 0.55 -11.44 10.41
C LEU A 114 0.39 -10.83 9.01
N CYS A 115 -0.03 -9.57 8.92
CA CYS A 115 -0.17 -8.88 7.65
C CYS A 115 0.84 -7.74 7.54
N ILE A 116 1.78 -7.85 6.59
CA ILE A 116 2.88 -6.90 6.39
C ILE A 116 2.68 -6.17 5.06
N GLY A 117 2.87 -4.84 5.04
CA GLY A 117 3.00 -4.08 3.79
C GLY A 117 4.47 -3.90 3.43
N ALA A 118 4.84 -4.27 2.21
CA ALA A 118 6.23 -4.15 1.75
C ALA A 118 6.28 -4.03 0.22
N SER A 119 7.30 -3.36 -0.31
CA SER A 119 7.64 -3.45 -1.74
C SER A 119 8.54 -4.66 -2.01
N ASP A 120 8.67 -5.06 -3.29
CA ASP A 120 9.61 -6.14 -3.68
C ASP A 120 11.00 -5.91 -3.11
N MET A 121 11.49 -4.68 -3.18
CA MET A 121 12.81 -4.31 -2.67
C MET A 121 12.93 -4.53 -1.15
N THR A 122 11.95 -4.07 -0.38
CA THR A 122 11.97 -4.22 1.08
C THR A 122 11.73 -5.67 1.50
N LEU A 123 10.93 -6.40 0.73
CA LEU A 123 10.68 -7.82 0.96
C LEU A 123 11.95 -8.64 0.71
N GLN A 124 12.55 -8.50 -0.46
CA GLN A 124 13.69 -9.32 -0.90
C GLN A 124 14.97 -9.03 -0.10
N PHE A 125 15.29 -7.74 0.11
CA PHE A 125 16.59 -7.35 0.68
C PHE A 125 16.55 -7.03 2.18
N TYR A 126 15.40 -7.12 2.83
CA TYR A 126 15.33 -6.90 4.27
C TYR A 126 14.45 -7.92 4.99
N LEU A 127 13.21 -8.17 4.54
CA LEU A 127 12.27 -8.98 5.29
C LEU A 127 12.47 -10.49 5.14
N LEU A 128 12.96 -10.96 3.99
CA LEU A 128 12.96 -12.39 3.64
C LEU A 128 13.65 -13.25 4.70
N GLU A 129 14.85 -12.89 5.13
CA GLU A 129 15.61 -13.60 6.16
C GLU A 129 14.86 -13.68 7.51
N TYR A 130 14.18 -12.60 7.90
CA TYR A 130 13.39 -12.58 9.14
C TYR A 130 12.10 -13.38 9.00
N LEU A 131 11.49 -13.41 7.80
CA LEU A 131 10.31 -14.22 7.52
C LEU A 131 10.61 -15.71 7.58
N GLU A 132 11.76 -16.14 7.07
CA GLU A 132 12.25 -17.52 7.19
C GLU A 132 12.35 -17.93 8.67
N ARG A 133 13.08 -17.17 9.47
CA ARG A 133 13.26 -17.41 10.91
C ARG A 133 11.95 -17.36 11.68
N PHE A 134 11.05 -16.46 11.31
CA PHE A 134 9.74 -16.33 11.93
C PHE A 134 8.87 -17.55 11.63
N HIS A 135 8.86 -17.99 10.38
CA HIS A 135 8.10 -19.17 9.96
C HIS A 135 8.60 -20.45 10.62
N GLU A 136 9.92 -20.63 10.76
CA GLU A 136 10.49 -21.74 11.50
C GLU A 136 10.07 -21.75 12.97
N LYS A 137 10.06 -20.59 13.61
CA LYS A 137 9.72 -20.46 15.03
C LYS A 137 8.22 -20.52 15.31
N TYR A 138 7.40 -20.04 14.37
CA TYR A 138 5.95 -19.92 14.51
C TYR A 138 5.21 -20.49 13.28
N PRO A 139 5.28 -21.80 13.00
CA PRO A 139 4.79 -22.40 11.76
C PRO A 139 3.27 -22.34 11.60
N LYS A 140 2.53 -22.13 12.69
CA LYS A 140 1.06 -22.00 12.65
C LYS A 140 0.57 -20.60 12.36
N ILE A 141 1.44 -19.57 12.43
CA ILE A 141 1.08 -18.20 12.12
C ILE A 141 1.02 -18.03 10.61
N ARG A 142 -0.12 -17.63 10.10
CA ARG A 142 -0.28 -17.28 8.69
C ARG A 142 0.34 -15.91 8.41
N VAL A 143 1.28 -15.86 7.48
CA VAL A 143 1.89 -14.59 7.06
C VAL A 143 1.32 -14.18 5.70
N THR A 144 0.82 -12.95 5.62
CA THR A 144 0.38 -12.31 4.38
C THR A 144 1.23 -11.08 4.13
N VAL A 145 1.93 -11.02 2.99
CA VAL A 145 2.64 -9.82 2.55
C VAL A 145 1.83 -9.12 1.47
N LYS A 146 1.46 -7.87 1.71
CA LYS A 146 0.83 -6.99 0.72
C LYS A 146 1.93 -6.25 -0.03
N ASN A 147 2.15 -6.64 -1.29
CA ASN A 147 3.12 -5.95 -2.13
C ASN A 147 2.55 -4.63 -2.63
N ALA A 148 3.19 -3.52 -2.23
CA ALA A 148 2.79 -2.18 -2.64
C ALA A 148 3.94 -1.17 -2.49
N PRO A 149 3.95 -0.09 -3.30
CA PRO A 149 4.84 1.03 -3.12
C PRO A 149 4.55 1.79 -1.82
N THR A 150 5.51 2.60 -1.34
CA THR A 150 5.41 3.32 -0.07
C THR A 150 4.10 4.07 0.15
N PRO A 151 3.55 4.85 -0.81
CA PRO A 151 2.30 5.58 -0.57
C PRO A 151 1.10 4.68 -0.30
N GLU A 152 1.00 3.55 -1.01
CA GLU A 152 -0.08 2.58 -0.82
C GLU A 152 0.08 1.79 0.47
N THR A 153 1.33 1.42 0.83
CA THR A 153 1.63 0.77 2.11
C THR A 153 1.20 1.65 3.29
N LEU A 154 1.51 2.94 3.26
CA LEU A 154 1.08 3.89 4.30
C LEU A 154 -0.44 4.02 4.37
N LYS A 155 -1.12 4.02 3.23
CA LYS A 155 -2.59 4.03 3.17
C LYS A 155 -3.18 2.76 3.77
N MET A 156 -2.66 1.57 3.42
CA MET A 156 -3.10 0.30 3.99
C MET A 156 -2.89 0.25 5.51
N LEU A 157 -1.80 0.82 6.01
CA LEU A 157 -1.56 0.93 7.45
C LEU A 157 -2.61 1.84 8.12
N GLN A 158 -2.91 2.99 7.53
CA GLN A 158 -3.94 3.92 8.03
C GLN A 158 -5.34 3.29 8.05
N GLU A 159 -5.64 2.44 7.08
CA GLU A 159 -6.90 1.71 6.98
C GLU A 159 -6.91 0.43 7.84
N GLY A 160 -5.81 0.12 8.52
CA GLY A 160 -5.65 -1.05 9.38
C GLY A 160 -5.62 -2.38 8.62
N MET A 161 -5.42 -2.37 7.31
CA MET A 161 -5.36 -3.56 6.46
C MET A 161 -4.04 -4.33 6.59
N ILE A 162 -3.03 -3.74 7.22
CA ILE A 162 -1.74 -4.34 7.57
C ILE A 162 -1.40 -4.00 9.02
N ASP A 163 -0.63 -4.86 9.67
CA ASP A 163 -0.18 -4.64 11.05
C ASP A 163 0.95 -3.62 11.14
N PHE A 164 1.86 -3.68 10.18
CA PHE A 164 2.94 -2.71 10.00
C PHE A 164 3.43 -2.72 8.55
N GLY A 165 4.20 -1.71 8.17
CA GLY A 165 4.82 -1.63 6.86
C GLY A 165 6.35 -1.57 6.94
N VAL A 166 7.02 -2.04 5.88
CA VAL A 166 8.43 -1.76 5.63
C VAL A 166 8.53 -1.00 4.32
N ILE A 167 8.97 0.24 4.44
CA ILE A 167 8.96 1.22 3.34
C ILE A 167 10.35 1.78 3.09
N SER A 168 10.54 2.40 1.92
CA SER A 168 11.75 3.16 1.61
C SER A 168 11.50 4.67 1.67
N THR A 169 12.50 5.42 2.20
CA THR A 169 12.48 6.89 2.18
C THR A 169 12.85 7.44 0.79
N PRO A 170 12.52 8.72 0.47
CA PRO A 170 11.84 9.69 1.31
C PRO A 170 10.33 9.45 1.43
N ILE A 171 9.74 10.00 2.52
CA ILE A 171 8.31 9.95 2.76
C ILE A 171 7.73 11.32 2.40
N GLN A 172 6.83 11.36 1.43
CA GLN A 172 6.30 12.61 0.87
C GLN A 172 5.28 13.33 1.75
N ARG A 173 4.70 12.67 2.76
CA ARG A 173 3.68 13.25 3.65
C ARG A 173 4.06 13.03 5.11
N ARG A 174 3.88 14.09 5.94
CA ARG A 174 3.87 13.92 7.39
C ARG A 174 2.60 13.17 7.78
N MET A 175 2.78 11.99 8.35
CA MET A 175 1.71 11.16 8.91
C MET A 175 2.05 10.89 10.39
N ASP A 176 1.02 10.74 11.22
CA ASP A 176 1.14 10.42 12.65
C ASP A 176 1.51 8.93 12.87
N PHE A 177 2.54 8.47 12.16
CA PHE A 177 3.07 7.13 12.30
C PHE A 177 4.43 7.17 12.98
N LYS A 178 4.78 6.06 13.61
CA LYS A 178 6.13 5.86 14.13
C LYS A 178 7.00 5.23 13.04
N PHE A 179 8.15 5.85 12.79
CA PHE A 179 9.12 5.39 11.80
C PHE A 179 10.41 4.97 12.52
N ARG A 180 10.90 3.78 12.18
CA ARG A 180 12.17 3.28 12.67
C ARG A 180 13.07 2.91 11.50
N LYS A 181 14.21 3.60 11.36
CA LYS A 181 15.24 3.27 10.36
C LYS A 181 15.83 1.90 10.66
N VAL A 182 16.02 1.07 9.61
CA VAL A 182 16.53 -0.30 9.77
C VAL A 182 17.71 -0.64 8.86
N ARG A 183 17.75 -0.14 7.62
CA ARG A 183 18.84 -0.43 6.67
C ARG A 183 19.07 0.76 5.73
N ASP A 184 20.33 1.03 5.37
CA ASP A 184 20.67 2.00 4.34
C ASP A 184 20.53 1.37 2.94
N ILE A 185 20.19 2.22 1.96
CA ILE A 185 20.02 1.87 0.54
C ILE A 185 20.88 2.84 -0.26
N GLN A 186 21.63 2.30 -1.22
CA GLN A 186 22.35 3.08 -2.22
C GLN A 186 21.65 2.92 -3.56
N ASP A 187 21.31 4.04 -4.21
CA ASP A 187 20.84 4.02 -5.59
C ASP A 187 22.04 4.29 -6.52
N VAL A 188 22.10 3.53 -7.63
CA VAL A 188 23.17 3.57 -8.59
C VAL A 188 22.62 3.55 -10.02
N PHE A 189 23.43 3.99 -10.97
CA PHE A 189 23.20 3.74 -12.39
C PHE A 189 24.12 2.62 -12.86
N VAL A 190 23.52 1.65 -13.57
CA VAL A 190 24.24 0.50 -14.13
C VAL A 190 23.97 0.37 -15.62
N ALA A 191 24.90 -0.23 -16.32
CA ALA A 191 24.81 -0.45 -17.77
C ALA A 191 25.38 -1.81 -18.16
N GLY A 192 24.83 -2.42 -19.21
CA GLY A 192 25.36 -3.66 -19.76
C GLY A 192 26.57 -3.42 -20.69
N LYS A 193 27.14 -4.52 -21.23
CA LYS A 193 28.36 -4.54 -22.06
C LYS A 193 28.36 -3.54 -23.22
N LYS A 194 27.23 -3.28 -23.84
CA LYS A 194 27.10 -2.27 -24.90
C LYS A 194 27.59 -0.88 -24.51
N PHE A 195 27.45 -0.54 -23.23
CA PHE A 195 27.79 0.77 -22.69
C PHE A 195 28.99 0.71 -21.71
N GLU A 196 29.77 -0.38 -21.72
CA GLU A 196 30.93 -0.58 -20.85
C GLU A 196 31.97 0.54 -20.99
N TYR A 197 32.10 1.13 -22.17
CA TYR A 197 32.97 2.27 -22.42
C TYR A 197 32.70 3.50 -21.54
N LEU A 198 31.49 3.59 -20.94
CA LEU A 198 31.15 4.66 -20.00
C LEU A 198 31.82 4.49 -18.64
N THR A 199 32.32 3.30 -18.31
CA THR A 199 33.05 3.05 -17.05
C THR A 199 34.48 3.60 -17.06
N GLU A 200 35.02 3.88 -18.24
CA GLU A 200 36.38 4.38 -18.41
C GLU A 200 36.56 5.85 -18.04
N ARG A 201 35.45 6.55 -17.78
CA ARG A 201 35.46 7.98 -17.40
C ARG A 201 34.48 8.25 -16.27
N GLN A 202 34.74 9.29 -15.54
CA GLN A 202 33.79 9.88 -14.59
C GLN A 202 32.72 10.64 -15.38
N LEU A 203 31.44 10.33 -15.11
CA LEU A 203 30.29 10.94 -15.77
C LEU A 203 29.77 12.13 -14.96
N SER A 204 29.19 13.08 -15.66
CA SER A 204 28.28 14.08 -15.06
C SER A 204 26.84 13.57 -15.15
N TYR A 205 25.98 13.91 -14.20
CA TYR A 205 24.55 13.58 -14.32
C TYR A 205 23.88 14.19 -15.54
N LYS A 206 24.43 15.29 -16.12
CA LYS A 206 23.97 15.85 -17.39
C LYS A 206 24.17 14.90 -18.58
N ASP A 207 25.15 14.01 -18.52
CA ASP A 207 25.35 13.02 -19.57
C ASP A 207 24.10 12.12 -19.75
N LEU A 208 23.32 11.91 -18.65
CA LEU A 208 22.09 11.10 -18.68
C LEU A 208 20.99 11.72 -19.57
N GLU A 209 21.03 13.00 -19.88
CA GLU A 209 20.04 13.65 -20.76
C GLU A 209 20.22 13.24 -22.24
N THR A 210 21.38 12.70 -22.60
CA THR A 210 21.73 12.27 -23.97
C THR A 210 21.89 10.76 -24.10
N LEU A 211 21.84 10.04 -23.01
CA LEU A 211 21.98 8.59 -22.97
C LEU A 211 20.61 7.90 -22.85
N PRO A 212 20.43 6.69 -23.39
CA PRO A 212 19.20 5.95 -23.23
C PRO A 212 19.03 5.50 -21.78
N VAL A 213 18.17 6.17 -21.02
CA VAL A 213 17.94 5.87 -19.60
C VAL A 213 16.65 5.09 -19.43
N MET A 214 16.67 4.14 -18.52
CA MET A 214 15.54 3.32 -18.13
C MET A 214 15.30 3.49 -16.63
N CYS A 215 14.04 3.63 -16.22
CA CYS A 215 13.64 3.89 -14.84
C CYS A 215 12.48 3.02 -14.42
N LEU A 216 12.24 2.99 -13.10
CA LEU A 216 10.97 2.47 -12.56
C LEU A 216 9.81 3.41 -12.92
N GLU A 217 8.59 2.88 -12.87
CA GLU A 217 7.35 3.67 -13.00
C GLU A 217 7.29 4.81 -11.98
N GLY A 218 6.63 5.92 -12.36
CA GLY A 218 6.62 7.18 -11.62
C GLY A 218 5.99 7.14 -10.23
N ASN A 219 5.22 6.10 -9.89
CA ASN A 219 4.56 5.94 -8.59
C ASN A 219 5.46 5.32 -7.50
N THR A 220 6.72 4.98 -7.82
CA THR A 220 7.65 4.36 -6.87
C THR A 220 8.46 5.41 -6.09
N SER A 221 8.77 5.11 -4.81
CA SER A 221 9.63 5.99 -4.01
C SER A 221 11.07 6.06 -4.53
N THR A 222 11.58 5.00 -5.15
CA THR A 222 12.89 4.99 -5.81
C THR A 222 12.92 5.99 -6.96
N ARG A 223 11.91 5.94 -7.84
CA ARG A 223 11.82 6.89 -8.96
C ARG A 223 11.74 8.33 -8.47
N ALA A 224 10.84 8.59 -7.53
CA ALA A 224 10.67 9.94 -6.97
C ALA A 224 11.95 10.49 -6.32
N TYR A 225 12.72 9.62 -5.64
CA TYR A 225 13.97 10.01 -5.00
C TYR A 225 15.06 10.35 -6.00
N VAL A 226 15.32 9.44 -6.95
CA VAL A 226 16.37 9.63 -7.98
C VAL A 226 16.05 10.84 -8.85
N GLU A 227 14.82 11.01 -9.30
CA GLU A 227 14.42 12.20 -10.07
C GLU A 227 14.51 13.48 -9.27
N GLY A 228 14.13 13.45 -7.99
CA GLY A 228 14.28 14.60 -7.10
C GLY A 228 15.73 15.05 -7.01
N PHE A 229 16.65 14.12 -6.75
CA PHE A 229 18.09 14.38 -6.71
C PHE A 229 18.63 14.94 -8.05
N LEU A 230 18.23 14.33 -9.16
CA LEU A 230 18.68 14.77 -10.49
C LEU A 230 18.15 16.17 -10.82
N ARG A 231 16.90 16.47 -10.49
CA ARG A 231 16.27 17.78 -10.70
C ARG A 231 16.96 18.88 -9.87
N GLU A 232 17.34 18.58 -8.64
CA GLU A 232 18.12 19.50 -7.79
C GLU A 232 19.51 19.79 -8.38
N ASN A 233 20.03 18.87 -9.21
CA ASN A 233 21.28 19.05 -9.96
C ASN A 233 21.08 19.58 -11.40
N GLY A 234 19.87 20.06 -11.71
CA GLY A 234 19.55 20.65 -13.02
C GLY A 234 19.45 19.66 -14.17
N VAL A 235 19.15 18.38 -13.87
CA VAL A 235 19.02 17.30 -14.85
C VAL A 235 17.57 16.84 -14.94
N HIS A 236 17.05 16.74 -16.15
CA HIS A 236 15.70 16.28 -16.45
C HIS A 236 15.75 15.00 -17.28
N LEU A 237 15.44 13.88 -16.63
CA LEU A 237 15.40 12.59 -17.34
C LEU A 237 14.19 12.50 -18.27
N GLN A 238 14.44 11.96 -19.45
CA GLN A 238 13.42 11.49 -20.39
C GLN A 238 13.68 10.00 -20.64
N PRO A 239 13.14 9.10 -19.79
CA PRO A 239 13.44 7.68 -19.91
C PRO A 239 12.84 7.11 -21.19
N GLU A 240 13.62 6.27 -21.87
CA GLU A 240 13.13 5.51 -23.03
C GLU A 240 12.24 4.33 -22.63
N PHE A 241 12.47 3.78 -21.41
CA PHE A 241 11.65 2.71 -20.85
C PHE A 241 11.31 3.02 -19.39
N GLU A 242 10.04 2.81 -19.06
CA GLU A 242 9.55 2.79 -17.68
C GLU A 242 9.06 1.38 -17.37
N LEU A 243 9.61 0.75 -16.33
CA LEU A 243 9.35 -0.63 -15.98
C LEU A 243 8.86 -0.76 -14.53
N ALA A 244 8.02 -1.76 -14.29
CA ALA A 244 7.40 -1.95 -12.98
C ALA A 244 8.38 -2.45 -11.90
N THR A 245 9.44 -3.19 -12.27
CA THR A 245 10.35 -3.85 -11.33
C THR A 245 11.82 -3.60 -11.65
N SER A 246 12.67 -3.56 -10.61
CA SER A 246 14.12 -3.40 -10.77
C SER A 246 14.77 -4.61 -11.46
N ASP A 247 14.26 -5.82 -11.26
CA ASP A 247 14.73 -7.02 -11.95
C ASP A 247 14.61 -6.89 -13.48
N MET A 248 13.50 -6.31 -13.94
CA MET A 248 13.32 -6.06 -15.37
C MET A 248 14.29 -5.00 -15.88
N LEU A 249 14.54 -3.94 -15.10
CA LEU A 249 15.55 -2.94 -15.44
C LEU A 249 16.95 -3.56 -15.60
N ILE A 250 17.36 -4.43 -14.67
CA ILE A 250 18.63 -5.16 -14.77
C ILE A 250 18.69 -6.02 -16.02
N ARG A 251 17.65 -6.80 -16.30
CA ARG A 251 17.58 -7.66 -17.49
C ARG A 251 17.66 -6.87 -18.81
N PHE A 252 17.04 -5.68 -18.84
CA PHE A 252 17.11 -4.80 -20.00
C PHE A 252 18.50 -4.18 -20.15
N ALA A 253 19.14 -3.77 -19.02
CA ALA A 253 20.52 -3.27 -19.04
C ALA A 253 21.50 -4.33 -19.56
N MET A 254 21.42 -5.58 -19.10
CA MET A 254 22.22 -6.71 -19.58
C MET A 254 22.10 -6.89 -21.10
N ARG A 255 20.94 -6.64 -21.68
CA ARG A 255 20.67 -6.74 -23.12
C ARG A 255 21.04 -5.47 -23.91
N GLY A 256 21.57 -4.45 -23.23
CA GLY A 256 22.05 -3.22 -23.87
C GLY A 256 20.94 -2.29 -24.36
N PHE A 257 19.76 -2.30 -23.75
CA PHE A 257 18.69 -1.36 -24.07
C PHE A 257 19.01 0.05 -23.58
N GLY A 258 19.72 0.17 -22.45
CA GLY A 258 20.07 1.47 -21.90
C GLY A 258 20.74 1.37 -20.53
N ILE A 259 20.79 2.50 -19.84
CA ILE A 259 21.33 2.69 -18.50
C ILE A 259 20.16 2.60 -17.51
N ALA A 260 20.28 1.75 -16.49
CA ALA A 260 19.24 1.54 -15.50
C ALA A 260 19.57 2.23 -14.18
N GLY A 261 18.64 3.06 -13.67
CA GLY A 261 18.67 3.60 -12.31
C GLY A 261 17.99 2.64 -11.33
N VAL A 262 18.76 2.01 -10.43
CA VAL A 262 18.26 0.97 -9.51
C VAL A 262 18.91 1.10 -8.14
N ALA A 263 18.30 0.48 -7.11
CA ALA A 263 19.01 0.23 -5.87
C ALA A 263 20.13 -0.81 -6.12
N GLU A 264 21.32 -0.55 -5.58
CA GLU A 264 22.54 -1.34 -5.83
C GLU A 264 22.35 -2.82 -5.51
N ASP A 265 21.58 -3.14 -4.46
CA ASP A 265 21.27 -4.51 -4.04
C ASP A 265 20.73 -5.38 -5.20
N PHE A 266 19.91 -4.82 -6.10
CA PHE A 266 19.41 -5.55 -7.28
C PHE A 266 20.49 -5.82 -8.34
N ALA A 267 21.53 -5.02 -8.37
CA ALA A 267 22.58 -5.09 -9.38
C ALA A 267 23.76 -5.99 -8.97
N LEU A 268 23.92 -6.27 -7.66
CA LEU A 268 25.10 -6.94 -7.11
C LEU A 268 25.44 -8.24 -7.83
N GLU A 269 24.48 -9.16 -7.94
CA GLU A 269 24.71 -10.47 -8.56
C GLU A 269 25.15 -10.36 -10.03
N ALA A 270 24.50 -9.49 -10.79
CA ALA A 270 24.81 -9.28 -12.21
C ALA A 270 26.14 -8.53 -12.40
N MET A 271 26.52 -7.65 -11.47
CA MET A 271 27.82 -7.00 -11.43
C MET A 271 28.94 -8.00 -11.11
N GLU A 272 28.75 -8.87 -10.13
CA GLU A 272 29.72 -9.93 -9.79
C GLU A 272 29.97 -10.89 -10.95
N LYS A 273 28.94 -11.16 -11.76
CA LYS A 273 29.05 -11.98 -12.98
C LYS A 273 29.64 -11.22 -14.17
N GLY A 274 29.89 -9.92 -14.07
CA GLY A 274 30.37 -9.08 -15.15
C GLY A 274 29.37 -8.90 -16.30
N GLU A 275 28.06 -9.02 -16.02
CA GLU A 275 26.98 -8.85 -16.99
C GLU A 275 26.53 -7.39 -17.12
N ILE A 276 26.67 -6.64 -16.04
CA ILE A 276 26.46 -5.18 -15.97
C ILE A 276 27.57 -4.53 -15.18
N PHE A 277 27.71 -3.22 -15.32
CA PHE A 277 28.75 -2.41 -14.69
C PHE A 277 28.13 -1.19 -14.03
N ARG A 278 28.60 -0.84 -12.82
CA ARG A 278 28.28 0.42 -12.16
C ARG A 278 28.92 1.59 -12.89
N LEU A 279 28.14 2.62 -13.15
CA LEU A 279 28.64 3.88 -13.71
C LEU A 279 29.07 4.83 -12.57
N HIS A 280 30.19 5.53 -12.79
CA HIS A 280 30.77 6.44 -11.80
C HIS A 280 30.48 7.88 -12.18
N PHE A 281 29.85 8.61 -11.26
CA PHE A 281 29.51 10.03 -11.41
C PHE A 281 30.41 10.92 -10.55
N ASP A 282 30.39 12.21 -10.83
CA ASP A 282 31.15 13.25 -10.11
C ASP A 282 30.76 13.37 -8.63
N ARG A 283 29.57 12.92 -8.27
CA ARG A 283 29.09 12.75 -6.89
C ARG A 283 28.18 11.52 -6.80
N GLU A 284 28.10 10.92 -5.64
CA GLU A 284 27.16 9.83 -5.40
C GLU A 284 25.76 10.35 -5.08
N ILE A 285 24.72 9.58 -5.45
CA ILE A 285 23.37 9.81 -4.98
C ILE A 285 23.39 9.58 -3.45
N PRO A 286 22.87 10.51 -2.62
CA PRO A 286 22.87 10.32 -1.18
C PRO A 286 22.12 9.05 -0.77
N LYS A 287 22.56 8.40 0.32
CA LYS A 287 21.90 7.20 0.82
C LYS A 287 20.52 7.53 1.35
N ARG A 288 19.56 6.69 1.02
CA ARG A 288 18.25 6.62 1.67
C ARG A 288 18.16 5.37 2.54
N HIS A 289 17.02 5.06 3.13
CA HIS A 289 16.94 3.92 4.03
C HIS A 289 15.56 3.26 4.03
N PHE A 290 15.54 2.00 4.45
CA PHE A 290 14.32 1.33 4.83
C PHE A 290 13.88 1.79 6.22
N CYS A 291 12.57 1.93 6.39
CA CYS A 291 11.92 2.19 7.66
C CYS A 291 10.83 1.16 7.92
N ILE A 292 10.78 0.64 9.15
CA ILE A 292 9.57 0.04 9.67
C ILE A 292 8.63 1.17 10.06
N VAL A 293 7.37 1.05 9.67
CA VAL A 293 6.31 2.01 10.01
C VAL A 293 5.18 1.30 10.73
N THR A 294 4.76 1.87 11.88
CA THR A 294 3.67 1.38 12.74
C THR A 294 2.71 2.50 13.07
N ASP A 295 1.46 2.17 13.32
CA ASP A 295 0.45 3.10 13.87
C ASP A 295 0.30 2.84 15.37
N GLU A 296 0.74 3.80 16.20
CA GLU A 296 0.61 3.68 17.66
C GLU A 296 -0.83 3.80 18.16
N LYS A 297 -1.75 4.26 17.31
CA LYS A 297 -3.18 4.39 17.65
C LYS A 297 -3.93 3.05 17.52
N VAL A 298 -3.34 2.08 16.83
CA VAL A 298 -3.96 0.77 16.57
C VAL A 298 -3.26 -0.29 17.41
N PRO A 299 -3.98 -1.04 18.27
CA PRO A 299 -3.40 -2.17 18.99
C PRO A 299 -2.78 -3.18 18.03
N MET A 300 -1.54 -3.55 18.32
CA MET A 300 -0.78 -4.50 17.51
C MET A 300 -1.15 -5.94 17.89
N THR A 301 -1.31 -6.82 16.89
CA THR A 301 -1.52 -8.25 17.12
C THR A 301 -0.30 -8.90 17.81
N ALA A 302 -0.53 -10.03 18.50
CA ALA A 302 0.56 -10.77 19.15
C ALA A 302 1.60 -11.25 18.12
N ALA A 303 1.15 -11.70 16.94
CA ALA A 303 2.01 -12.12 15.84
C ALA A 303 2.91 -10.96 15.33
N ALA A 304 2.33 -9.78 15.12
CA ALA A 304 3.06 -8.60 14.67
C ALA A 304 4.10 -8.16 15.72
N ARG A 305 3.73 -8.16 17.00
CA ARG A 305 4.66 -7.83 18.09
C ARG A 305 5.85 -8.79 18.13
N ARG A 306 5.60 -10.11 18.06
CA ARG A 306 6.66 -11.12 18.02
C ARG A 306 7.58 -10.97 16.80
N PHE A 307 7.01 -10.60 15.65
CA PHE A 307 7.82 -10.37 14.47
C PHE A 307 8.68 -9.11 14.59
N LEU A 308 8.13 -8.03 15.13
CA LEU A 308 8.89 -6.79 15.38
C LEU A 308 10.00 -7.00 16.43
N ASP A 309 9.74 -7.79 17.47
CA ASP A 309 10.78 -8.19 18.44
C ASP A 309 11.94 -8.93 17.75
N LEU A 310 11.61 -9.81 16.79
CA LEU A 310 12.63 -10.52 15.98
C LEU A 310 13.45 -9.56 15.11
N LEU A 311 12.83 -8.48 14.59
CA LEU A 311 13.54 -7.44 13.83
C LEU A 311 14.43 -6.55 14.72
N GLU A 312 14.20 -6.52 16.04
CA GLU A 312 15.02 -5.77 17.00
C GLU A 312 16.24 -6.55 17.47
N ASP A 313 16.17 -7.86 17.43
CA ASP A 313 17.20 -8.77 17.96
C ASP A 313 18.44 -8.82 17.04
N LYS A 314 19.19 -7.71 16.99
CA LYS A 314 20.41 -7.56 16.17
C LYS A 314 21.53 -8.54 16.52
N CYS A 315 21.42 -9.25 17.64
CA CYS A 315 22.53 -10.07 18.20
C CYS A 315 22.79 -11.37 17.42
N THR A 316 21.97 -11.73 16.43
CA THR A 316 22.06 -12.99 15.69
C THR A 316 22.48 -12.86 14.23
N LEU A 317 22.49 -11.66 13.65
CA LEU A 317 22.81 -11.44 12.23
C LEU A 317 24.32 -11.52 11.90
N ASP A 318 25.21 -11.29 12.87
CA ASP A 318 26.68 -11.32 12.66
C ASP A 318 27.29 -12.73 12.65
N LYS A 319 26.52 -13.79 12.88
CA LYS A 319 27.04 -15.17 12.98
C LYS A 319 26.96 -16.00 11.68
N HIS A 320 26.32 -15.48 10.63
CA HIS A 320 26.08 -16.22 9.36
C HIS A 320 26.50 -15.45 8.11
N LYS A 321 27.52 -14.57 8.21
CA LYS A 321 28.25 -14.18 7.00
C LYS A 321 29.47 -15.11 6.86
N PRO A 322 29.58 -15.82 5.72
CA PRO A 322 30.74 -16.61 5.38
C PRO A 322 32.00 -15.75 5.25
#